data_5388bff164b6a5a13da9eaa691c539cb
#
_entry.id   5388bff164b6a5a13da9eaa691c539cb
#
_cell.length_a   1.000
_cell.length_b   1.000
_cell.length_c   1.000
_cell.angle_alpha   90.00
_cell.angle_beta   90.00
_cell.angle_gamma   90.00
#
_symmetry.space_group_name_H-M   'P 1'
#
loop_
_entity.id
_entity.type
_entity.pdbx_description
1 polymer ?
#
loop_
_entity_poly.entity_id
_entity_poly.type
_entity_poly.pdbx_seq_one_letter_code
_entity_poly.pdbx_strand_id
1 'polypeptide(L)'
;MVVQSMTNTDTADALRTAVQVAELARAGSEIVRITVNSADAAKAVPEIRERLDAMGLDVPLVGDFHFNGHKLLTEYPECAEALAKLRINPGNVGRGSKRDTQYQAMIETAIRFDRPVRIGVNWGSLDQELLARMMDENAQRPEPLEPQAVMEQALITSALESAAEAERIGLPHDRIILSAKVSGVQPLIRVYQDLAARCDYPLHLGLTEAGMGAKGIVASTAALSVLLQQGIGDTIRISLTPEPGGDRTQEVSIAQEILQSMGLRSFLPSVVACPGCGRTSSEYFQHLAQDIQSYIRQQMPTWRQHYPGVEEMTVAVMGCVVNGPGESKHADIGISLPGTGEQPVAPVYEDGEKTVTLKGEHIAEDFQARVEAYIERRYGQAG
;
A
#
# COMPACT_ATOMS: atom_id res chain seq x y z
N MET A 1 -2.49 -9.71 2.69
CA MET A 1 -2.74 -8.29 2.30
C MET A 1 -1.74 -7.88 1.24
N VAL A 2 -2.18 -7.22 0.18
CA VAL A 2 -1.37 -6.88 -0.99
C VAL A 2 -1.21 -5.36 -1.09
N VAL A 3 0.01 -4.90 -1.36
CA VAL A 3 0.34 -3.48 -1.52
C VAL A 3 0.12 -3.06 -2.96
N GLN A 4 -0.78 -2.10 -3.17
CA GLN A 4 -1.05 -1.49 -4.46
C GLN A 4 -0.58 -0.04 -4.49
N SER A 5 -0.04 0.40 -5.63
CA SER A 5 0.28 1.79 -5.92
C SER A 5 -0.43 2.31 -7.18
N MET A 6 -0.14 3.53 -7.56
CA MET A 6 -0.69 4.16 -8.77
C MET A 6 0.33 5.14 -9.37
N THR A 7 0.45 5.10 -10.70
CA THR A 7 1.23 6.11 -11.43
C THR A 7 0.55 7.48 -11.40
N ASN A 8 1.34 8.52 -11.64
CA ASN A 8 0.86 9.88 -11.90
C ASN A 8 1.36 10.43 -13.24
N THR A 9 1.90 9.56 -14.09
CA THR A 9 2.27 9.88 -15.46
C THR A 9 1.04 9.97 -16.36
N ASP A 10 1.17 10.65 -17.49
CA ASP A 10 0.22 10.51 -18.60
C ASP A 10 0.42 9.11 -19.21
N THR A 11 -0.61 8.28 -19.14
CA THR A 11 -0.55 6.89 -19.63
C THR A 11 -0.35 6.82 -21.15
N ALA A 12 -0.72 7.86 -21.89
CA ALA A 12 -0.43 7.96 -23.33
C ALA A 12 1.09 8.00 -23.64
N ASP A 13 1.91 8.43 -22.67
CA ASP A 13 3.37 8.26 -22.71
C ASP A 13 3.76 6.89 -22.14
N ALA A 14 3.76 5.89 -23.03
CA ALA A 14 4.01 4.50 -22.65
C ALA A 14 5.39 4.30 -22.00
N LEU A 15 6.43 4.97 -22.50
CA LEU A 15 7.79 4.85 -21.95
C LEU A 15 7.86 5.39 -20.52
N ARG A 16 7.39 6.62 -20.31
CA ARG A 16 7.44 7.26 -18.99
C ARG A 16 6.58 6.50 -17.97
N THR A 17 5.42 6.00 -18.41
CA THR A 17 4.55 5.20 -17.55
C THR A 17 5.18 3.86 -17.20
N ALA A 18 5.78 3.15 -18.15
CA ALA A 18 6.48 1.90 -17.89
C ALA A 18 7.66 2.07 -16.90
N VAL A 19 8.43 3.16 -17.05
CA VAL A 19 9.52 3.49 -16.12
C VAL A 19 8.98 3.70 -14.70
N GLN A 20 7.93 4.50 -14.53
CA GLN A 20 7.34 4.74 -13.22
C GLN A 20 6.70 3.48 -12.61
N VAL A 21 6.05 2.64 -13.42
CA VAL A 21 5.56 1.33 -12.96
C VAL A 21 6.71 0.45 -12.47
N ALA A 22 7.84 0.44 -13.21
CA ALA A 22 9.03 -0.32 -12.82
C ALA A 22 9.64 0.19 -11.50
N GLU A 23 9.68 1.51 -11.29
CA GLU A 23 10.12 2.11 -10.02
C GLU A 23 9.24 1.67 -8.85
N LEU A 24 7.91 1.76 -9.03
CA LEU A 24 6.94 1.34 -8.03
C LEU A 24 7.03 -0.17 -7.71
N ALA A 25 7.17 -1.01 -8.74
CA ALA A 25 7.32 -2.44 -8.56
C ALA A 25 8.62 -2.80 -7.83
N ARG A 26 9.75 -2.16 -8.17
CA ARG A 26 11.03 -2.35 -7.49
C ARG A 26 11.01 -1.86 -6.05
N ALA A 27 10.21 -0.85 -5.74
CA ALA A 27 9.96 -0.42 -4.37
C ALA A 27 9.10 -1.41 -3.56
N GLY A 28 8.52 -2.43 -4.23
CA GLY A 28 7.74 -3.49 -3.63
C GLY A 28 6.22 -3.32 -3.77
N SER A 29 5.76 -2.50 -4.72
CA SER A 29 4.35 -2.52 -5.11
C SER A 29 4.03 -3.81 -5.83
N GLU A 30 3.05 -4.55 -5.33
CA GLU A 30 2.67 -5.87 -5.85
C GLU A 30 1.61 -5.76 -6.96
N ILE A 31 0.93 -4.62 -7.05
CA ILE A 31 -0.04 -4.28 -8.09
C ILE A 31 0.11 -2.79 -8.39
N VAL A 32 0.15 -2.40 -9.66
CA VAL A 32 0.23 -0.99 -10.05
C VAL A 32 -0.97 -0.59 -10.88
N ARG A 33 -1.62 0.51 -10.50
CA ARG A 33 -2.76 1.10 -11.23
C ARG A 33 -2.30 2.23 -12.12
N ILE A 34 -2.78 2.22 -13.35
CA ILE A 34 -2.60 3.26 -14.37
C ILE A 34 -3.95 3.84 -14.78
N THR A 35 -4.01 5.12 -15.13
CA THR A 35 -5.25 5.77 -15.57
C THR A 35 -5.47 5.52 -17.07
N VAL A 36 -6.66 5.04 -17.45
CA VAL A 36 -7.03 4.85 -18.86
C VAL A 36 -8.23 5.75 -19.18
N ASN A 37 -7.94 6.98 -19.60
CA ASN A 37 -8.92 8.06 -19.76
C ASN A 37 -9.08 8.58 -21.19
N SER A 38 -8.24 8.11 -22.13
CA SER A 38 -8.25 8.52 -23.53
C SER A 38 -7.96 7.34 -24.47
N ALA A 39 -8.24 7.51 -25.76
CA ALA A 39 -7.90 6.53 -26.78
C ALA A 39 -6.39 6.27 -26.85
N ASP A 40 -5.58 7.31 -26.71
CA ASP A 40 -4.12 7.19 -26.77
C ASP A 40 -3.59 6.46 -25.51
N ALA A 41 -4.17 6.73 -24.35
CA ALA A 41 -3.87 5.95 -23.13
C ALA A 41 -4.24 4.46 -23.30
N ALA A 42 -5.42 4.16 -23.86
CA ALA A 42 -5.84 2.77 -24.09
C ALA A 42 -4.89 2.04 -25.08
N LYS A 43 -4.48 2.69 -26.14
CA LYS A 43 -3.50 2.15 -27.12
C LYS A 43 -2.11 1.94 -26.52
N ALA A 44 -1.72 2.76 -25.54
CA ALA A 44 -0.40 2.67 -24.91
C ALA A 44 -0.29 1.50 -23.91
N VAL A 45 -1.41 0.98 -23.37
CA VAL A 45 -1.39 -0.08 -22.36
C VAL A 45 -0.66 -1.35 -22.80
N PRO A 46 -0.90 -1.92 -24.01
CA PRO A 46 -0.14 -3.07 -24.49
C PRO A 46 1.36 -2.80 -24.55
N GLU A 47 1.78 -1.63 -25.07
CA GLU A 47 3.18 -1.23 -25.13
C GLU A 47 3.82 -1.09 -23.74
N ILE A 48 3.07 -0.56 -22.74
CA ILE A 48 3.53 -0.50 -21.36
C ILE A 48 3.81 -1.91 -20.84
N ARG A 49 2.92 -2.88 -21.11
CA ARG A 49 3.10 -4.27 -20.70
C ARG A 49 4.34 -4.89 -21.34
N GLU A 50 4.50 -4.75 -22.66
CA GLU A 50 5.66 -5.25 -23.41
C GLU A 50 6.98 -4.69 -22.87
N ARG A 51 7.02 -3.40 -22.52
CA ARG A 51 8.20 -2.76 -21.95
C ARG A 51 8.54 -3.31 -20.57
N LEU A 52 7.53 -3.57 -19.72
CA LEU A 52 7.73 -4.17 -18.41
C LEU A 52 8.20 -5.63 -18.53
N ASP A 53 7.67 -6.38 -19.47
CA ASP A 53 8.11 -7.75 -19.78
C ASP A 53 9.58 -7.78 -20.23
N ALA A 54 9.97 -6.83 -21.08
CA ALA A 54 11.36 -6.67 -21.50
C ALA A 54 12.30 -6.28 -20.35
N MET A 55 11.77 -5.67 -19.27
CA MET A 55 12.53 -5.39 -18.03
C MET A 55 12.51 -6.57 -17.04
N GLY A 56 11.86 -7.68 -17.36
CA GLY A 56 11.70 -8.83 -16.49
C GLY A 56 10.75 -8.58 -15.30
N LEU A 57 9.79 -7.65 -15.45
CA LEU A 57 8.86 -7.26 -14.40
C LEU A 57 7.45 -7.78 -14.71
N ASP A 58 7.00 -8.77 -13.95
CA ASP A 58 5.65 -9.35 -14.03
C ASP A 58 4.71 -8.74 -12.98
N VAL A 59 4.70 -7.41 -12.88
CA VAL A 59 3.78 -6.71 -11.98
C VAL A 59 2.41 -6.55 -12.64
N PRO A 60 1.30 -7.00 -11.98
CA PRO A 60 -0.04 -6.84 -12.52
C PRO A 60 -0.44 -5.37 -12.68
N LEU A 61 -0.99 -5.02 -13.86
CA LEU A 61 -1.49 -3.69 -14.15
C LEU A 61 -3.01 -3.62 -13.93
N VAL A 62 -3.48 -2.56 -13.27
CA VAL A 62 -4.90 -2.25 -13.11
C VAL A 62 -5.25 -1.04 -13.94
N GLY A 63 -6.17 -1.17 -14.88
CA GLY A 63 -6.70 -0.03 -15.62
C GLY A 63 -7.79 0.69 -14.83
N ASP A 64 -7.63 2.00 -14.66
CA ASP A 64 -8.59 2.86 -13.97
C ASP A 64 -9.49 3.56 -14.99
N PHE A 65 -10.75 3.15 -15.07
CA PHE A 65 -11.73 3.62 -16.04
C PHE A 65 -12.81 4.48 -15.38
N HIS A 66 -13.11 5.57 -16.06
CA HIS A 66 -14.16 6.51 -15.70
C HIS A 66 -15.11 6.71 -16.90
N PHE A 67 -15.82 7.80 -16.99
CA PHE A 67 -16.87 8.21 -17.92
C PHE A 67 -16.93 7.54 -19.31
N ASN A 68 -15.80 7.39 -19.98
CA ASN A 68 -15.67 6.81 -21.33
C ASN A 68 -15.12 5.39 -21.34
N GLY A 69 -14.94 4.76 -20.18
CA GLY A 69 -14.34 3.43 -20.05
C GLY A 69 -15.01 2.37 -20.93
N HIS A 70 -16.34 2.39 -21.02
CA HIS A 70 -17.10 1.49 -21.88
C HIS A 70 -16.70 1.58 -23.36
N LYS A 71 -16.46 2.80 -23.86
CA LYS A 71 -15.97 3.01 -25.24
C LYS A 71 -14.55 2.52 -25.42
N LEU A 72 -13.67 2.91 -24.49
CA LEU A 72 -12.25 2.55 -24.55
C LEU A 72 -12.06 1.03 -24.53
N LEU A 73 -12.78 0.32 -23.68
CA LEU A 73 -12.71 -1.13 -23.58
C LEU A 73 -13.33 -1.83 -24.81
N THR A 74 -14.32 -1.22 -25.47
CA THR A 74 -14.96 -1.78 -26.66
C THR A 74 -14.11 -1.52 -27.92
N GLU A 75 -13.57 -0.31 -28.05
CA GLU A 75 -12.82 0.12 -29.22
C GLU A 75 -11.36 -0.36 -29.22
N TYR A 76 -10.79 -0.61 -28.04
CA TYR A 76 -9.41 -1.05 -27.83
C TYR A 76 -9.35 -2.30 -26.94
N PRO A 77 -9.81 -3.46 -27.43
CA PRO A 77 -9.87 -4.69 -26.64
C PRO A 77 -8.49 -5.17 -26.15
N GLU A 78 -7.40 -4.85 -26.88
CA GLU A 78 -6.03 -5.18 -26.50
C GLU A 78 -5.63 -4.50 -25.18
N CYS A 79 -6.25 -3.37 -24.86
CA CYS A 79 -6.09 -2.73 -23.56
C CYS A 79 -6.57 -3.63 -22.41
N ALA A 80 -7.75 -4.21 -22.56
CA ALA A 80 -8.30 -5.14 -21.56
C ALA A 80 -7.48 -6.45 -21.46
N GLU A 81 -6.94 -6.90 -22.59
CA GLU A 81 -6.10 -8.11 -22.63
C GLU A 81 -4.76 -7.90 -21.92
N ALA A 82 -4.14 -6.72 -22.06
CA ALA A 82 -2.88 -6.38 -21.40
C ALA A 82 -3.01 -6.03 -19.91
N LEU A 83 -4.23 -5.80 -19.42
CA LEU A 83 -4.50 -5.50 -18.01
C LEU A 83 -4.79 -6.77 -17.21
N ALA A 84 -4.32 -6.81 -15.97
CA ALA A 84 -4.63 -7.89 -15.03
C ALA A 84 -5.96 -7.66 -14.27
N LYS A 85 -6.44 -6.42 -14.20
CA LYS A 85 -7.66 -6.06 -13.48
C LYS A 85 -8.22 -4.75 -14.00
N LEU A 86 -9.55 -4.62 -13.98
CA LEU A 86 -10.25 -3.38 -14.30
C LEU A 86 -10.71 -2.70 -13.00
N ARG A 87 -10.53 -1.39 -12.88
CA ARG A 87 -11.17 -0.59 -11.84
C ARG A 87 -12.26 0.28 -12.47
N ILE A 88 -13.45 0.14 -11.96
CA ILE A 88 -14.64 0.87 -12.40
C ILE A 88 -15.18 1.68 -11.24
N ASN A 89 -15.47 2.97 -11.47
CA ASN A 89 -16.19 3.79 -10.53
C ASN A 89 -17.65 3.94 -11.00
N PRO A 90 -18.63 3.26 -10.38
CA PRO A 90 -20.01 3.27 -10.85
C PRO A 90 -20.65 4.66 -10.83
N GLY A 91 -20.23 5.56 -9.94
CA GLY A 91 -20.69 6.94 -9.92
C GLY A 91 -20.24 7.79 -11.13
N ASN A 92 -19.27 7.29 -11.91
CA ASN A 92 -18.71 7.98 -13.07
C ASN A 92 -18.96 7.24 -14.40
N VAL A 93 -19.84 6.25 -14.45
CA VAL A 93 -20.11 5.44 -15.67
C VAL A 93 -21.25 5.99 -16.52
N GLY A 94 -21.86 7.08 -16.15
CA GLY A 94 -23.01 7.63 -16.86
C GLY A 94 -24.13 8.04 -15.91
N ARG A 95 -25.29 8.40 -16.45
CA ARG A 95 -26.44 8.82 -15.66
C ARG A 95 -27.71 8.13 -16.16
N GLY A 96 -28.62 7.74 -15.25
CA GLY A 96 -29.89 7.11 -15.55
C GLY A 96 -29.69 5.81 -16.36
N SER A 97 -30.59 5.54 -17.31
CA SER A 97 -30.57 4.33 -18.15
C SER A 97 -29.28 4.14 -18.98
N LYS A 98 -28.53 5.20 -19.24
CA LYS A 98 -27.23 5.11 -19.92
C LYS A 98 -26.15 4.53 -19.01
N ARG A 99 -26.26 4.73 -17.69
CA ARG A 99 -25.34 4.17 -16.72
C ARG A 99 -25.35 2.64 -16.77
N ASP A 100 -26.52 2.06 -16.76
CA ASP A 100 -26.68 0.60 -16.72
C ASP A 100 -26.09 -0.05 -17.98
N THR A 101 -26.38 0.49 -19.16
CA THR A 101 -25.81 -0.01 -20.43
C THR A 101 -24.29 0.14 -20.51
N GLN A 102 -23.75 1.25 -20.02
CA GLN A 102 -22.31 1.51 -20.05
C GLN A 102 -21.58 0.63 -19.02
N TYR A 103 -22.15 0.47 -17.83
CA TYR A 103 -21.64 -0.43 -16.81
C TYR A 103 -21.63 -1.87 -17.30
N GLN A 104 -22.76 -2.32 -17.89
CA GLN A 104 -22.88 -3.64 -18.48
C GLN A 104 -21.78 -3.92 -19.51
N ALA A 105 -21.53 -3.00 -20.46
CA ALA A 105 -20.48 -3.16 -21.46
C ALA A 105 -19.07 -3.33 -20.86
N MET A 106 -18.78 -2.64 -19.76
CA MET A 106 -17.49 -2.76 -19.06
C MET A 106 -17.38 -4.12 -18.35
N ILE A 107 -18.45 -4.59 -17.71
CA ILE A 107 -18.48 -5.90 -17.04
C ILE A 107 -18.41 -7.04 -18.07
N GLU A 108 -19.13 -6.95 -19.19
CA GLU A 108 -19.06 -7.94 -20.28
C GLU A 108 -17.63 -8.02 -20.86
N THR A 109 -16.92 -6.90 -20.96
CA THR A 109 -15.51 -6.89 -21.37
C THR A 109 -14.65 -7.61 -20.34
N ALA A 110 -14.85 -7.36 -19.05
CA ALA A 110 -14.14 -8.05 -17.99
C ALA A 110 -14.36 -9.57 -18.04
N ILE A 111 -15.60 -10.02 -18.23
CA ILE A 111 -15.94 -11.43 -18.41
C ILE A 111 -15.25 -12.02 -19.64
N ARG A 112 -15.32 -11.33 -20.77
CA ARG A 112 -14.73 -11.76 -22.05
C ARG A 112 -13.23 -12.03 -21.94
N PHE A 113 -12.50 -11.19 -21.21
CA PHE A 113 -11.04 -11.29 -21.04
C PHE A 113 -10.62 -11.95 -19.73
N ASP A 114 -11.56 -12.52 -18.96
CA ASP A 114 -11.32 -13.12 -17.65
C ASP A 114 -10.56 -12.16 -16.69
N ARG A 115 -11.03 -10.92 -16.59
CA ARG A 115 -10.43 -9.91 -15.72
C ARG A 115 -11.28 -9.66 -14.49
N PRO A 116 -10.72 -9.78 -13.28
CA PRO A 116 -11.41 -9.33 -12.07
C PRO A 116 -11.68 -7.82 -12.13
N VAL A 117 -12.75 -7.40 -11.47
CA VAL A 117 -13.16 -6.00 -11.42
C VAL A 117 -13.10 -5.49 -10.00
N ARG A 118 -12.43 -4.36 -9.79
CA ARG A 118 -12.60 -3.59 -8.57
C ARG A 118 -13.66 -2.51 -8.79
N ILE A 119 -14.79 -2.67 -8.13
CA ILE A 119 -15.84 -1.67 -8.02
C ILE A 119 -15.41 -0.66 -6.96
N GLY A 120 -15.02 0.53 -7.40
CA GLY A 120 -14.40 1.54 -6.55
C GLY A 120 -15.27 2.76 -6.41
N VAL A 121 -16.06 2.82 -5.34
CA VAL A 121 -16.90 3.96 -5.00
C VAL A 121 -16.10 4.97 -4.19
N ASN A 122 -16.25 6.25 -4.51
CA ASN A 122 -15.68 7.35 -3.75
C ASN A 122 -16.81 8.33 -3.39
N TRP A 123 -16.78 8.87 -2.20
CA TRP A 123 -17.82 9.78 -1.74
C TRP A 123 -17.92 11.06 -2.60
N GLY A 124 -16.79 11.60 -3.09
CA GLY A 124 -16.78 12.77 -3.97
C GLY A 124 -17.39 12.55 -5.37
N SER A 125 -17.66 11.30 -5.75
CA SER A 125 -18.30 10.91 -7.02
C SER A 125 -19.45 9.94 -6.80
N LEU A 126 -20.12 10.03 -5.65
CA LEU A 126 -21.29 9.22 -5.33
C LEU A 126 -22.46 9.58 -6.26
N ASP A 127 -23.25 8.59 -6.62
CA ASP A 127 -24.48 8.76 -7.39
C ASP A 127 -25.47 9.70 -6.67
N GLN A 128 -25.72 10.85 -7.28
CA GLN A 128 -26.55 11.89 -6.67
C GLN A 128 -28.03 11.50 -6.65
N GLU A 129 -28.52 10.67 -7.57
CA GLU A 129 -29.91 10.17 -7.59
C GLU A 129 -30.13 9.19 -6.43
N LEU A 130 -29.16 8.29 -6.20
CA LEU A 130 -29.18 7.39 -5.04
C LEU A 130 -29.15 8.19 -3.72
N LEU A 131 -28.24 9.14 -3.61
CA LEU A 131 -28.11 9.94 -2.40
C LEU A 131 -29.40 10.75 -2.11
N ALA A 132 -29.98 11.41 -3.12
CA ALA A 132 -31.21 12.17 -2.97
C ALA A 132 -32.36 11.28 -2.50
N ARG A 133 -32.56 10.12 -3.14
CA ARG A 133 -33.58 9.13 -2.73
C ARG A 133 -33.41 8.73 -1.26
N MET A 134 -32.18 8.39 -0.85
CA MET A 134 -31.90 7.97 0.53
C MET A 134 -32.09 9.12 1.53
N MET A 135 -31.81 10.35 1.17
CA MET A 135 -32.09 11.52 2.00
C MET A 135 -33.61 11.75 2.16
N ASP A 136 -34.38 11.61 1.07
CA ASP A 136 -35.86 11.73 1.12
C ASP A 136 -36.47 10.62 1.99
N GLU A 137 -36.02 9.38 1.84
CA GLU A 137 -36.43 8.27 2.68
C GLU A 137 -36.07 8.50 4.15
N ASN A 138 -34.88 9.05 4.42
CA ASN A 138 -34.45 9.37 5.76
C ASN A 138 -35.32 10.45 6.41
N ALA A 139 -35.74 11.45 5.67
CA ALA A 139 -36.59 12.52 6.18
C ALA A 139 -37.99 12.03 6.62
N GLN A 140 -38.44 10.86 6.11
CA GLN A 140 -39.71 10.24 6.48
C GLN A 140 -39.62 9.31 7.70
N ARG A 141 -38.41 9.08 8.25
CA ARG A 141 -38.24 8.25 9.44
C ARG A 141 -38.75 8.99 10.69
N PRO A 142 -39.28 8.25 11.70
CA PRO A 142 -39.62 8.85 12.98
C PRO A 142 -38.40 9.52 13.67
N GLU A 143 -37.24 8.93 13.50
CA GLU A 143 -35.94 9.44 13.98
C GLU A 143 -34.97 9.48 12.78
N PRO A 144 -34.88 10.62 12.08
CA PRO A 144 -33.96 10.76 10.96
C PRO A 144 -32.48 10.64 11.41
N LEU A 145 -31.69 9.95 10.61
CA LEU A 145 -30.24 9.89 10.80
C LEU A 145 -29.61 11.22 10.40
N GLU A 146 -28.44 11.49 10.97
CA GLU A 146 -27.60 12.59 10.54
C GLU A 146 -27.23 12.47 9.05
N PRO A 147 -27.15 13.58 8.31
CA PRO A 147 -26.87 13.56 6.86
C PRO A 147 -25.58 12.81 6.49
N GLN A 148 -24.57 12.87 7.33
CA GLN A 148 -23.32 12.15 7.13
C GLN A 148 -23.54 10.63 7.19
N ALA A 149 -24.33 10.15 8.12
CA ALA A 149 -24.66 8.72 8.24
C ALA A 149 -25.44 8.21 7.02
N VAL A 150 -26.35 9.02 6.47
CA VAL A 150 -27.06 8.68 5.23
C VAL A 150 -26.09 8.60 4.05
N MET A 151 -25.12 9.50 3.97
CA MET A 151 -24.10 9.52 2.92
C MET A 151 -23.19 8.28 3.03
N GLU A 152 -22.78 7.89 4.24
CA GLU A 152 -22.00 6.68 4.49
C GLU A 152 -22.79 5.43 4.05
N GLN A 153 -24.08 5.36 4.36
CA GLN A 153 -24.97 4.28 3.90
C GLN A 153 -25.14 4.27 2.38
N ALA A 154 -25.31 5.43 1.75
CA ALA A 154 -25.43 5.52 0.31
C ALA A 154 -24.15 5.05 -0.42
N LEU A 155 -22.99 5.31 0.14
CA LEU A 155 -21.72 4.82 -0.38
C LEU A 155 -21.63 3.30 -0.35
N ILE A 156 -22.02 2.68 0.75
CA ILE A 156 -22.06 1.22 0.93
C ILE A 156 -23.11 0.60 -0.01
N THR A 157 -24.31 1.17 -0.07
CA THR A 157 -25.39 0.71 -0.96
C THR A 157 -24.94 0.76 -2.41
N SER A 158 -24.31 1.84 -2.85
CA SER A 158 -23.77 1.96 -4.21
C SER A 158 -22.74 0.87 -4.55
N ALA A 159 -21.87 0.52 -3.61
CA ALA A 159 -20.90 -0.55 -3.81
C ALA A 159 -21.58 -1.92 -3.94
N LEU A 160 -22.49 -2.25 -3.03
CA LEU A 160 -23.19 -3.54 -2.98
C LEU A 160 -24.16 -3.72 -4.17
N GLU A 161 -24.95 -2.71 -4.51
CA GLU A 161 -25.84 -2.77 -5.69
C GLU A 161 -25.05 -2.93 -6.99
N SER A 162 -23.89 -2.26 -7.11
CA SER A 162 -23.03 -2.40 -8.28
C SER A 162 -22.38 -3.78 -8.36
N ALA A 163 -22.04 -4.39 -7.23
CA ALA A 163 -21.54 -5.77 -7.19
C ALA A 163 -22.61 -6.78 -7.59
N ALA A 164 -23.81 -6.65 -7.02
CA ALA A 164 -24.95 -7.50 -7.36
C ALA A 164 -25.31 -7.38 -8.86
N GLU A 165 -25.23 -6.18 -9.43
CA GLU A 165 -25.46 -5.98 -10.86
C GLU A 165 -24.35 -6.63 -11.71
N ALA A 166 -23.07 -6.56 -11.28
CA ALA A 166 -21.99 -7.25 -11.99
C ALA A 166 -22.19 -8.77 -11.99
N GLU A 167 -22.65 -9.36 -10.89
CA GLU A 167 -22.97 -10.78 -10.81
C GLU A 167 -24.19 -11.12 -11.71
N ARG A 168 -25.21 -10.27 -11.72
CA ARG A 168 -26.38 -10.46 -12.60
C ARG A 168 -26.01 -10.46 -14.09
N ILE A 169 -25.00 -9.68 -14.48
CA ILE A 169 -24.46 -9.67 -15.83
C ILE A 169 -23.65 -10.94 -16.12
N GLY A 170 -23.14 -11.62 -15.08
CA GLY A 170 -22.43 -12.89 -15.19
C GLY A 170 -20.97 -12.86 -14.73
N LEU A 171 -20.51 -11.77 -14.09
CA LEU A 171 -19.17 -11.75 -13.48
C LEU A 171 -19.17 -12.65 -12.23
N PRO A 172 -18.26 -13.64 -12.12
CA PRO A 172 -18.20 -14.50 -10.95
C PRO A 172 -17.92 -13.72 -9.66
N HIS A 173 -18.48 -14.17 -8.54
CA HIS A 173 -18.35 -13.55 -7.23
C HIS A 173 -16.88 -13.34 -6.81
N ASP A 174 -16.05 -14.34 -7.03
CA ASP A 174 -14.61 -14.33 -6.71
C ASP A 174 -13.78 -13.42 -7.64
N ARG A 175 -14.41 -12.80 -8.64
CA ARG A 175 -13.80 -11.82 -9.54
C ARG A 175 -14.15 -10.37 -9.20
N ILE A 176 -14.83 -10.13 -8.08
CA ILE A 176 -15.26 -8.81 -7.65
C ILE A 176 -14.47 -8.39 -6.41
N ILE A 177 -13.92 -7.18 -6.43
CA ILE A 177 -13.28 -6.53 -5.29
C ILE A 177 -14.02 -5.22 -5.02
N LEU A 178 -14.28 -4.87 -3.77
CA LEU A 178 -14.96 -3.62 -3.41
C LEU A 178 -14.02 -2.61 -2.77
N SER A 179 -14.30 -1.34 -3.00
CA SER A 179 -13.75 -0.24 -2.22
C SER A 179 -14.74 0.90 -2.09
N ALA A 180 -14.88 1.45 -0.88
CA ALA A 180 -15.77 2.55 -0.54
C ALA A 180 -14.96 3.63 0.20
N LYS A 181 -14.41 4.60 -0.54
CA LYS A 181 -13.42 5.52 -0.01
C LYS A 181 -14.00 6.87 0.37
N VAL A 182 -13.60 7.34 1.53
CA VAL A 182 -13.88 8.67 2.08
C VAL A 182 -12.57 9.33 2.54
N SER A 183 -12.59 10.64 2.81
CA SER A 183 -11.40 11.41 3.21
C SER A 183 -11.21 11.51 4.73
N GLY A 184 -12.20 11.14 5.53
CA GLY A 184 -12.12 11.17 7.00
C GLY A 184 -11.77 9.81 7.61
N VAL A 185 -10.93 9.82 8.65
CA VAL A 185 -10.48 8.59 9.36
C VAL A 185 -11.67 7.85 9.96
N GLN A 186 -12.46 8.52 10.81
CA GLN A 186 -13.59 7.89 11.50
C GLN A 186 -14.71 7.44 10.53
N PRO A 187 -15.10 8.25 9.53
CA PRO A 187 -16.03 7.80 8.49
C PRO A 187 -15.52 6.56 7.72
N LEU A 188 -14.22 6.51 7.38
CA LEU A 188 -13.66 5.35 6.68
C LEU A 188 -13.78 4.07 7.51
N ILE A 189 -13.46 4.15 8.80
CA ILE A 189 -13.57 3.02 9.72
C ILE A 189 -15.01 2.51 9.76
N ARG A 190 -16.00 3.39 9.98
CA ARG A 190 -17.43 2.99 10.03
C ARG A 190 -17.90 2.37 8.72
N VAL A 191 -17.57 3.00 7.58
CA VAL A 191 -17.95 2.52 6.25
C VAL A 191 -17.44 1.11 6.00
N TYR A 192 -16.15 0.85 6.27
CA TYR A 192 -15.60 -0.49 6.03
C TYR A 192 -16.03 -1.53 7.05
N GLN A 193 -16.27 -1.16 8.30
CA GLN A 193 -16.87 -2.07 9.29
C GLN A 193 -18.27 -2.51 8.87
N ASP A 194 -19.11 -1.58 8.42
CA ASP A 194 -20.46 -1.87 7.94
C ASP A 194 -20.42 -2.66 6.61
N LEU A 195 -19.55 -2.28 5.67
CA LEU A 195 -19.38 -3.00 4.41
C LEU A 195 -18.93 -4.44 4.64
N ALA A 196 -17.93 -4.67 5.48
CA ALA A 196 -17.42 -5.99 5.81
C ALA A 196 -18.44 -6.86 6.53
N ALA A 197 -19.37 -6.26 7.29
CA ALA A 197 -20.46 -6.99 7.93
C ALA A 197 -21.58 -7.43 6.96
N ARG A 198 -21.64 -6.83 5.75
CA ARG A 198 -22.70 -7.05 4.77
C ARG A 198 -22.27 -7.87 3.55
N CYS A 199 -21.00 -8.13 3.36
CA CYS A 199 -20.50 -8.89 2.21
C CYS A 199 -19.19 -9.63 2.54
N ASP A 200 -18.86 -10.59 1.71
CA ASP A 200 -17.64 -11.39 1.75
C ASP A 200 -16.70 -11.14 0.56
N TYR A 201 -16.95 -10.08 -0.22
CA TYR A 201 -16.03 -9.65 -1.28
C TYR A 201 -14.71 -9.18 -0.68
N PRO A 202 -13.57 -9.47 -1.35
CA PRO A 202 -12.30 -8.84 -1.00
C PRO A 202 -12.39 -7.32 -0.98
N LEU A 203 -11.81 -6.68 0.05
CA LEU A 203 -11.89 -5.25 0.27
C LEU A 203 -10.56 -4.56 -0.01
N HIS A 204 -10.61 -3.50 -0.82
CA HIS A 204 -9.47 -2.64 -1.08
C HIS A 204 -9.53 -1.38 -0.21
N LEU A 205 -8.63 -1.29 0.76
CA LEU A 205 -8.57 -0.17 1.70
C LEU A 205 -7.76 1.02 1.16
N GLY A 206 -8.13 2.20 1.58
CA GLY A 206 -7.38 3.42 1.35
C GLY A 206 -8.19 4.65 1.69
N LEU A 207 -7.57 5.60 2.37
CA LEU A 207 -8.13 6.92 2.57
C LEU A 207 -7.97 7.71 1.27
N THR A 208 -9.03 8.37 0.79
CA THR A 208 -8.90 9.29 -0.35
C THR A 208 -8.55 10.70 0.16
N GLU A 209 -7.76 11.45 -0.61
CA GLU A 209 -7.42 12.84 -0.28
C GLU A 209 -6.85 13.00 1.15
N ALA A 210 -5.97 12.08 1.55
CA ALA A 210 -5.40 12.07 2.89
C ALA A 210 -4.57 13.32 3.22
N GLY A 211 -4.03 13.97 2.18
CA GLY A 211 -3.19 15.17 2.29
C GLY A 211 -1.72 14.89 2.07
N MET A 212 -0.89 15.90 2.35
CA MET A 212 0.56 15.86 2.16
C MET A 212 1.29 15.49 3.45
N GLY A 213 2.49 14.94 3.29
CA GLY A 213 3.46 14.74 4.36
C GLY A 213 2.91 14.03 5.59
N ALA A 214 3.28 14.49 6.77
CA ALA A 214 2.91 13.86 8.04
C ALA A 214 1.40 13.73 8.24
N LYS A 215 0.59 14.71 7.81
CA LYS A 215 -0.87 14.65 7.93
C LYS A 215 -1.44 13.45 7.17
N GLY A 216 -1.02 13.27 5.92
CA GLY A 216 -1.51 12.18 5.08
C GLY A 216 -1.06 10.82 5.58
N ILE A 217 0.18 10.72 6.05
CA ILE A 217 0.74 9.49 6.65
C ILE A 217 -0.03 9.11 7.91
N VAL A 218 -0.16 10.04 8.85
CA VAL A 218 -0.85 9.79 10.14
C VAL A 218 -2.32 9.41 9.92
N ALA A 219 -3.03 10.14 9.06
CA ALA A 219 -4.44 9.85 8.77
C ALA A 219 -4.61 8.47 8.10
N SER A 220 -3.77 8.14 7.12
CA SER A 220 -3.80 6.83 6.46
C SER A 220 -3.47 5.71 7.44
N THR A 221 -2.41 5.86 8.23
CA THR A 221 -2.01 4.88 9.25
C THR A 221 -3.13 4.64 10.25
N ALA A 222 -3.70 5.70 10.82
CA ALA A 222 -4.77 5.59 11.82
C ALA A 222 -6.00 4.87 11.26
N ALA A 223 -6.44 5.22 10.03
CA ALA A 223 -7.61 4.62 9.43
C ALA A 223 -7.38 3.14 9.07
N LEU A 224 -6.27 2.83 8.42
CA LEU A 224 -5.99 1.48 7.95
C LEU A 224 -5.69 0.54 9.11
N SER A 225 -4.91 0.98 10.11
CA SER A 225 -4.52 0.12 11.24
C SER A 225 -5.72 -0.39 12.03
N VAL A 226 -6.74 0.44 12.27
CA VAL A 226 -7.95 0.01 12.98
C VAL A 226 -8.70 -1.08 12.21
N LEU A 227 -8.82 -0.93 10.88
CA LEU A 227 -9.50 -1.92 10.04
C LEU A 227 -8.69 -3.21 9.91
N LEU A 228 -7.40 -3.11 9.64
CA LEU A 228 -6.49 -4.25 9.49
C LEU A 228 -6.40 -5.08 10.77
N GLN A 229 -6.40 -4.44 11.95
CA GLN A 229 -6.43 -5.14 13.23
C GLN A 229 -7.71 -5.96 13.45
N GLN A 230 -8.80 -5.57 12.78
CA GLN A 230 -10.08 -6.30 12.81
C GLN A 230 -10.17 -7.37 11.70
N GLY A 231 -9.11 -7.59 10.94
CA GLY A 231 -9.09 -8.52 9.82
C GLY A 231 -9.81 -8.00 8.57
N ILE A 232 -10.08 -6.69 8.51
CA ILE A 232 -10.75 -6.04 7.37
C ILE A 232 -9.70 -5.51 6.40
N GLY A 233 -9.72 -5.98 5.16
CA GLY A 233 -8.89 -5.52 4.05
C GLY A 233 -7.97 -6.60 3.48
N ASP A 234 -7.93 -6.68 2.16
CA ASP A 234 -7.17 -7.66 1.38
C ASP A 234 -6.08 -6.98 0.53
N THR A 235 -6.36 -5.79 0.04
CA THR A 235 -5.40 -4.92 -0.63
C THR A 235 -5.44 -3.52 -0.05
N ILE A 236 -4.29 -2.85 0.00
CA ILE A 236 -4.19 -1.48 0.53
C ILE A 236 -3.50 -0.56 -0.47
N ARG A 237 -3.89 0.71 -0.46
CA ARG A 237 -3.17 1.78 -1.15
C ARG A 237 -3.13 3.05 -0.31
N ILE A 238 -1.93 3.58 -0.12
CA ILE A 238 -1.73 4.92 0.45
C ILE A 238 -1.90 5.95 -0.65
N SER A 239 -2.65 7.02 -0.37
CA SER A 239 -2.92 8.12 -1.31
C SER A 239 -2.42 9.42 -0.71
N LEU A 240 -1.18 9.76 -0.97
CA LEU A 240 -0.61 11.04 -0.57
C LEU A 240 -0.65 12.04 -1.73
N THR A 241 -0.81 13.31 -1.40
CA THR A 241 -0.47 14.37 -2.33
C THR A 241 1.05 14.49 -2.35
N PRO A 242 1.73 14.18 -3.48
CA PRO A 242 3.17 14.28 -3.53
C PRO A 242 3.64 15.73 -3.46
N GLU A 243 4.80 15.97 -2.89
CA GLU A 243 5.50 17.25 -3.05
C GLU A 243 5.93 17.42 -4.53
N PRO A 244 6.07 18.65 -5.01
CA PRO A 244 6.58 18.87 -6.36
C PRO A 244 7.95 18.20 -6.56
N GLY A 245 8.03 17.26 -7.52
CA GLY A 245 9.24 16.46 -7.75
C GLY A 245 9.48 15.36 -6.70
N GLY A 246 8.54 15.12 -5.79
CA GLY A 246 8.65 14.11 -4.75
C GLY A 246 8.62 12.68 -5.27
N ASP A 247 9.22 11.79 -4.51
CA ASP A 247 9.32 10.37 -4.82
C ASP A 247 7.95 9.67 -4.71
N ARG A 248 7.47 9.13 -5.83
CA ARG A 248 6.20 8.41 -5.91
C ARG A 248 6.23 7.07 -5.16
N THR A 249 7.40 6.49 -4.96
CA THR A 249 7.57 5.22 -4.25
C THR A 249 7.31 5.33 -2.75
N GLN A 250 7.28 6.55 -2.20
CA GLN A 250 6.98 6.80 -0.79
C GLN A 250 5.63 6.18 -0.35
N GLU A 251 4.61 6.20 -1.20
CA GLU A 251 3.32 5.56 -0.89
C GLU A 251 3.46 4.05 -0.66
N VAL A 252 4.35 3.39 -1.42
CA VAL A 252 4.63 1.96 -1.28
C VAL A 252 5.35 1.68 0.04
N SER A 253 6.40 2.44 0.33
CA SER A 253 7.17 2.29 1.57
C SER A 253 6.29 2.48 2.80
N ILE A 254 5.41 3.49 2.81
CA ILE A 254 4.48 3.74 3.92
C ILE A 254 3.46 2.59 4.06
N ALA A 255 2.93 2.05 2.96
CA ALA A 255 2.03 0.90 3.01
C ALA A 255 2.72 -0.32 3.65
N GLN A 256 3.97 -0.58 3.27
CA GLN A 256 4.78 -1.65 3.85
C GLN A 256 5.05 -1.41 5.34
N GLU A 257 5.43 -0.19 5.72
CA GLU A 257 5.69 0.17 7.13
C GLU A 257 4.44 0.02 8.00
N ILE A 258 3.24 0.35 7.50
CA ILE A 258 1.99 0.10 8.22
C ILE A 258 1.80 -1.39 8.48
N LEU A 259 1.93 -2.23 7.45
CA LEU A 259 1.74 -3.67 7.58
C LEU A 259 2.79 -4.31 8.50
N GLN A 260 4.03 -3.86 8.40
CA GLN A 260 5.15 -4.37 9.19
C GLN A 260 5.05 -3.93 10.65
N SER A 261 4.75 -2.65 10.92
CA SER A 261 4.56 -2.13 12.27
C SER A 261 3.40 -2.80 13.02
N MET A 262 2.41 -3.29 12.27
CA MET A 262 1.29 -4.07 12.83
C MET A 262 1.58 -5.58 12.97
N GLY A 263 2.76 -6.04 12.57
CA GLY A 263 3.11 -7.48 12.59
C GLY A 263 2.29 -8.34 11.62
N LEU A 264 1.71 -7.73 10.58
CA LEU A 264 0.88 -8.43 9.60
C LEU A 264 1.69 -9.02 8.44
N ARG A 265 2.77 -8.34 8.05
CA ARG A 265 3.73 -8.77 7.03
C ARG A 265 5.09 -8.14 7.30
N SER A 266 6.15 -8.85 6.93
CA SER A 266 7.52 -8.35 6.94
C SER A 266 8.00 -8.09 5.52
N PHE A 267 8.71 -6.98 5.31
CA PHE A 267 9.23 -6.57 4.01
C PHE A 267 10.73 -6.32 4.03
N LEU A 268 11.23 -5.81 5.15
CA LEU A 268 12.64 -5.47 5.39
C LEU A 268 13.00 -5.80 6.84
N PRO A 269 14.25 -6.15 7.16
CA PRO A 269 14.70 -6.15 8.53
C PRO A 269 14.35 -4.85 9.26
N SER A 270 13.79 -4.98 10.47
CA SER A 270 13.38 -3.82 11.27
C SER A 270 14.58 -3.24 12.00
N VAL A 271 14.81 -1.94 11.87
CA VAL A 271 15.84 -1.24 12.63
C VAL A 271 15.21 -0.45 13.77
N VAL A 272 15.47 -0.89 14.99
CA VAL A 272 15.05 -0.23 16.22
C VAL A 272 16.16 0.69 16.71
N ALA A 273 15.87 1.97 16.90
CA ALA A 273 16.81 2.95 17.41
C ALA A 273 16.19 3.78 18.54
N CYS A 274 17.01 4.22 19.48
CA CYS A 274 16.52 5.09 20.54
C CYS A 274 16.25 6.52 20.01
N PRO A 275 15.29 7.26 20.62
CA PRO A 275 14.95 8.61 20.17
C PRO A 275 16.05 9.65 20.46
N GLY A 276 17.08 9.28 21.23
CA GLY A 276 18.04 10.23 21.77
C GLY A 276 17.49 11.01 22.97
N CYS A 277 18.37 11.38 23.88
CA CYS A 277 18.03 12.21 25.03
C CYS A 277 19.29 12.91 25.56
N GLY A 278 19.21 13.61 26.69
CA GLY A 278 20.39 14.27 27.30
C GLY A 278 21.56 13.37 27.67
N ARG A 279 21.42 12.04 27.59
CA ARG A 279 22.50 11.07 27.75
C ARG A 279 23.28 10.81 26.46
N THR A 280 22.78 11.27 25.32
CA THR A 280 23.41 11.10 24.00
C THR A 280 23.60 12.46 23.37
N SER A 281 24.74 13.09 23.61
CA SER A 281 25.12 14.38 22.98
C SER A 281 25.73 14.21 21.58
N SER A 282 26.05 12.98 21.17
CA SER A 282 26.60 12.65 19.85
C SER A 282 25.50 12.18 18.91
N GLU A 283 25.54 12.61 17.66
CA GLU A 283 24.66 12.16 16.57
C GLU A 283 25.11 10.82 15.97
N TYR A 284 26.19 10.24 16.48
CA TYR A 284 26.81 9.04 15.90
C TYR A 284 25.85 7.85 15.79
N PHE A 285 25.04 7.60 16.84
CA PHE A 285 24.06 6.52 16.82
C PHE A 285 22.94 6.75 15.79
N GLN A 286 22.59 8.02 15.53
CA GLN A 286 21.58 8.39 14.53
C GLN A 286 22.12 8.10 13.13
N HIS A 287 23.37 8.50 12.86
CA HIS A 287 24.04 8.19 11.60
C HIS A 287 24.18 6.68 11.40
N LEU A 288 24.64 5.95 12.40
CA LEU A 288 24.76 4.50 12.31
C LEU A 288 23.39 3.83 12.05
N ALA A 289 22.33 4.26 12.74
CA ALA A 289 20.99 3.71 12.50
C ALA A 289 20.51 4.01 11.06
N GLN A 290 20.76 5.21 10.56
CA GLN A 290 20.43 5.61 9.19
C GLN A 290 21.24 4.82 8.16
N ASP A 291 22.54 4.63 8.39
CA ASP A 291 23.43 3.88 7.51
C ASP A 291 23.02 2.40 7.44
N ILE A 292 22.76 1.77 8.58
CA ILE A 292 22.25 0.39 8.64
C ILE A 292 20.90 0.26 7.93
N GLN A 293 19.98 1.19 8.15
CA GLN A 293 18.68 1.17 7.48
C GLN A 293 18.81 1.33 5.95
N SER A 294 19.69 2.22 5.51
CA SER A 294 19.98 2.45 4.09
C SER A 294 20.63 1.22 3.45
N TYR A 295 21.58 0.63 4.14
CA TYR A 295 22.28 -0.58 3.74
C TYR A 295 21.30 -1.76 3.59
N ILE A 296 20.46 -2.00 4.58
CA ILE A 296 19.41 -3.05 4.52
C ILE A 296 18.52 -2.87 3.29
N ARG A 297 18.03 -1.65 3.05
CA ARG A 297 17.20 -1.36 1.86
C ARG A 297 17.92 -1.66 0.56
N GLN A 298 19.19 -1.31 0.47
CA GLN A 298 20.01 -1.53 -0.72
C GLN A 298 20.27 -3.02 -0.97
N GLN A 299 20.52 -3.80 0.09
CA GLN A 299 20.82 -5.23 -0.02
C GLN A 299 19.60 -6.12 -0.15
N MET A 300 18.44 -5.68 0.31
CA MET A 300 17.22 -6.50 0.37
C MET A 300 16.82 -7.18 -0.94
N PRO A 301 16.94 -6.56 -2.13
CA PRO A 301 16.67 -7.25 -3.40
C PRO A 301 17.53 -8.50 -3.61
N THR A 302 18.78 -8.47 -3.18
CA THR A 302 19.72 -9.60 -3.24
C THR A 302 19.44 -10.60 -2.11
N TRP A 303 19.27 -10.10 -0.89
CA TRP A 303 19.01 -10.96 0.28
C TRP A 303 17.75 -11.78 0.16
N ARG A 304 16.68 -11.20 -0.35
CA ARG A 304 15.40 -11.91 -0.56
C ARG A 304 15.55 -13.14 -1.45
N GLN A 305 16.52 -13.16 -2.35
CA GLN A 305 16.77 -14.30 -3.25
C GLN A 305 17.63 -15.38 -2.58
N HIS A 306 18.52 -15.02 -1.65
CA HIS A 306 19.53 -15.90 -1.08
C HIS A 306 19.28 -16.27 0.38
N TYR A 307 18.50 -15.46 1.10
CA TYR A 307 18.30 -15.58 2.55
C TYR A 307 16.80 -15.50 2.89
N PRO A 308 16.01 -16.56 2.62
CA PRO A 308 14.58 -16.58 2.95
C PRO A 308 14.34 -16.32 4.44
N GLY A 309 13.42 -15.40 4.77
CA GLY A 309 13.07 -15.02 6.13
C GLY A 309 13.91 -13.86 6.70
N VAL A 310 14.91 -13.36 5.97
CA VAL A 310 15.73 -12.22 6.43
C VAL A 310 14.90 -10.96 6.71
N GLU A 311 13.78 -10.80 6.04
CA GLU A 311 12.83 -9.71 6.24
C GLU A 311 12.20 -9.67 7.63
N GLU A 312 12.26 -10.75 8.38
CA GLU A 312 11.74 -10.85 9.75
C GLU A 312 12.76 -10.41 10.81
N MET A 313 14.03 -10.23 10.42
CA MET A 313 15.12 -9.88 11.32
C MET A 313 14.92 -8.50 11.96
N THR A 314 15.33 -8.38 13.22
CA THR A 314 15.37 -7.12 13.97
C THR A 314 16.78 -6.73 14.29
N VAL A 315 17.16 -5.49 13.96
CA VAL A 315 18.46 -4.88 14.28
C VAL A 315 18.24 -3.74 15.27
N ALA A 316 18.99 -3.72 16.38
CA ALA A 316 18.91 -2.62 17.36
C ALA A 316 20.18 -1.74 17.30
N VAL A 317 19.97 -0.42 17.22
CA VAL A 317 21.06 0.60 17.31
C VAL A 317 20.76 1.56 18.44
N MET A 318 21.42 1.37 19.59
CA MET A 318 21.13 2.11 20.81
C MET A 318 22.26 3.07 21.17
N GLY A 319 21.91 4.28 21.64
CA GLY A 319 22.86 5.37 21.86
C GLY A 319 23.40 5.50 23.30
N CYS A 320 23.05 4.63 24.24
CA CYS A 320 23.62 4.66 25.61
C CYS A 320 23.38 3.32 26.34
N VAL A 321 24.08 3.13 27.46
CA VAL A 321 24.01 1.88 28.26
C VAL A 321 22.73 1.73 29.08
N VAL A 322 21.86 2.74 29.16
CA VAL A 322 20.68 2.66 30.03
C VAL A 322 19.65 1.68 29.50
N ASN A 323 19.19 1.88 28.24
CA ASN A 323 18.29 0.96 27.56
C ASN A 323 19.00 0.07 26.54
N GLY A 324 20.20 0.48 26.12
CA GLY A 324 20.96 -0.16 25.05
C GLY A 324 21.14 -1.67 25.19
N PRO A 325 21.66 -2.16 26.32
CA PRO A 325 21.85 -3.61 26.51
C PRO A 325 20.53 -4.39 26.53
N GLY A 326 19.46 -3.81 27.07
CA GLY A 326 18.14 -4.44 27.13
C GLY A 326 17.54 -4.58 25.72
N GLU A 327 17.43 -3.48 25.01
CA GLU A 327 16.86 -3.46 23.65
C GLU A 327 17.71 -4.29 22.67
N SER A 328 19.04 -4.20 22.78
CA SER A 328 19.96 -4.98 21.91
C SER A 328 19.85 -6.49 22.14
N LYS A 329 19.45 -6.94 23.34
CA LYS A 329 19.21 -8.36 23.64
C LYS A 329 17.85 -8.87 23.12
N HIS A 330 16.88 -7.97 22.94
CA HIS A 330 15.58 -8.35 22.39
C HIS A 330 15.59 -8.41 20.86
N ALA A 331 16.55 -7.76 20.21
CA ALA A 331 16.76 -7.85 18.77
C ALA A 331 17.55 -9.11 18.40
N ASP A 332 17.45 -9.54 17.15
CA ASP A 332 18.27 -10.64 16.62
C ASP A 332 19.75 -10.28 16.67
N ILE A 333 20.08 -9.05 16.27
CA ILE A 333 21.40 -8.45 16.46
C ILE A 333 21.28 -6.99 16.90
N GLY A 334 22.07 -6.57 17.89
CA GLY A 334 21.99 -5.20 18.38
C GLY A 334 23.32 -4.68 18.92
N ILE A 335 23.50 -3.37 18.79
CA ILE A 335 24.64 -2.65 19.33
C ILE A 335 24.21 -1.60 20.35
N SER A 336 24.93 -1.51 21.45
CA SER A 336 24.74 -0.45 22.46
C SER A 336 25.96 0.47 22.42
N LEU A 337 25.78 1.65 21.81
CA LEU A 337 26.82 2.66 21.73
C LEU A 337 26.99 3.37 23.09
N PRO A 338 28.18 3.94 23.37
CA PRO A 338 28.38 4.71 24.58
C PRO A 338 27.66 6.05 24.51
N GLY A 339 27.02 6.43 25.60
CA GLY A 339 26.46 7.76 25.82
C GLY A 339 27.55 8.77 26.25
N THR A 340 27.11 10.02 26.49
CA THR A 340 28.00 11.10 26.94
C THR A 340 28.65 10.75 28.29
N GLY A 341 29.98 10.77 28.33
CA GLY A 341 30.77 10.45 29.53
C GLY A 341 30.89 8.96 29.86
N GLU A 342 30.37 8.07 29.01
CA GLU A 342 30.54 6.63 29.12
C GLU A 342 31.89 6.17 28.49
N GLN A 343 32.31 4.95 28.83
CA GLN A 343 33.50 4.37 28.21
C GLN A 343 33.27 4.16 26.71
N PRO A 344 34.25 4.47 25.83
CA PRO A 344 34.08 4.39 24.37
C PRO A 344 34.12 2.94 23.88
N VAL A 345 33.18 2.15 24.31
CA VAL A 345 33.02 0.73 23.99
C VAL A 345 31.58 0.44 23.61
N ALA A 346 31.40 -0.33 22.56
CA ALA A 346 30.08 -0.69 22.00
C ALA A 346 29.89 -2.20 22.05
N PRO A 347 29.21 -2.74 23.10
CA PRO A 347 28.87 -4.15 23.13
C PRO A 347 27.83 -4.48 22.06
N VAL A 348 28.08 -5.59 21.37
CA VAL A 348 27.16 -6.20 20.38
C VAL A 348 26.55 -7.45 20.99
N TYR A 349 25.27 -7.60 20.75
CA TYR A 349 24.46 -8.74 21.17
C TYR A 349 23.90 -9.45 19.95
N GLU A 350 23.93 -10.77 19.95
CA GLU A 350 23.36 -11.64 18.92
C GLU A 350 22.55 -12.72 19.63
N ASP A 351 21.29 -12.93 19.21
CA ASP A 351 20.37 -13.90 19.82
C ASP A 351 20.25 -13.78 21.36
N GLY A 352 20.27 -12.53 21.86
CA GLY A 352 20.16 -12.23 23.31
C GLY A 352 21.48 -12.30 24.09
N GLU A 353 22.57 -12.78 23.48
CA GLU A 353 23.89 -12.98 24.12
C GLU A 353 24.88 -11.90 23.67
N LYS A 354 25.71 -11.42 24.62
CA LYS A 354 26.80 -10.51 24.29
C LYS A 354 27.92 -11.29 23.61
N THR A 355 28.15 -10.99 22.32
CA THR A 355 29.16 -11.70 21.51
C THR A 355 30.51 -11.00 21.44
N VAL A 356 30.50 -9.67 21.29
CA VAL A 356 31.73 -8.87 21.15
C VAL A 356 31.55 -7.48 21.73
N THR A 357 32.65 -6.79 21.94
CA THR A 357 32.63 -5.36 22.27
C THR A 357 33.51 -4.63 21.25
N LEU A 358 32.88 -3.82 20.40
CA LEU A 358 33.59 -3.01 19.42
C LEU A 358 34.22 -1.78 20.07
N LYS A 359 35.33 -1.30 19.51
CA LYS A 359 36.09 -0.16 20.00
C LYS A 359 36.76 0.56 18.84
N GLY A 360 37.02 1.87 19.03
CA GLY A 360 37.79 2.66 18.06
C GLY A 360 36.90 3.42 17.07
N GLU A 361 37.47 3.75 15.90
CA GLU A 361 36.87 4.65 14.93
C GLU A 361 36.00 3.94 13.86
N HIS A 362 36.11 2.60 13.74
CA HIS A 362 35.46 1.79 12.71
C HIS A 362 34.27 0.98 13.24
N ILE A 363 33.62 1.43 14.32
CA ILE A 363 32.48 0.70 14.93
C ILE A 363 31.33 0.49 13.93
N ALA A 364 31.10 1.46 13.03
CA ALA A 364 29.99 1.38 12.05
C ALA A 364 30.26 0.27 11.04
N GLU A 365 31.44 0.24 10.44
CA GLU A 365 31.83 -0.76 9.45
C GLU A 365 31.92 -2.15 10.08
N ASP A 366 32.50 -2.24 11.30
CA ASP A 366 32.60 -3.49 12.05
C ASP A 366 31.22 -4.04 12.41
N PHE A 367 30.26 -3.16 12.78
CA PHE A 367 28.89 -3.60 13.08
C PHE A 367 28.16 -4.02 11.82
N GLN A 368 28.32 -3.30 10.71
CA GLN A 368 27.73 -3.70 9.42
C GLN A 368 28.25 -5.07 8.98
N ALA A 369 29.55 -5.33 9.06
CA ALA A 369 30.14 -6.63 8.76
C ALA A 369 29.59 -7.75 9.67
N ARG A 370 29.25 -7.42 10.92
CA ARG A 370 28.62 -8.34 11.86
C ARG A 370 27.17 -8.66 11.44
N VAL A 371 26.41 -7.67 10.99
CA VAL A 371 25.05 -7.88 10.47
C VAL A 371 25.09 -8.83 9.26
N GLU A 372 26.03 -8.63 8.33
CA GLU A 372 26.23 -9.52 7.19
C GLU A 372 26.54 -10.97 7.63
N ALA A 373 27.53 -11.14 8.49
CA ALA A 373 27.92 -12.45 9.00
C ALA A 373 26.78 -13.15 9.78
N TYR A 374 25.96 -12.38 10.50
CA TYR A 374 24.79 -12.87 11.18
C TYR A 374 23.76 -13.39 10.18
N ILE A 375 23.47 -12.64 9.11
CA ILE A 375 22.54 -13.01 8.05
C ILE A 375 23.01 -14.30 7.35
N GLU A 376 24.27 -14.38 6.95
CA GLU A 376 24.83 -15.57 6.31
C GLU A 376 24.72 -16.80 7.23
N ARG A 377 25.03 -16.64 8.52
CA ARG A 377 24.96 -17.74 9.48
C ARG A 377 23.54 -18.23 9.73
N ARG A 378 22.57 -17.31 9.88
CA ARG A 378 21.21 -17.63 10.32
C ARG A 378 20.29 -18.01 9.17
N TYR A 379 20.41 -17.31 8.05
CA TYR A 379 19.51 -17.47 6.91
C TYR A 379 20.16 -18.14 5.69
N GLY A 380 21.49 -18.26 5.66
CA GLY A 380 22.25 -18.88 4.57
C GLY A 380 22.22 -20.41 4.54
N GLN A 381 21.69 -21.08 5.57
CA GLN A 381 21.66 -22.56 5.69
C GLN A 381 20.34 -23.21 5.26
N ALA A 382 19.40 -22.45 4.68
CA ALA A 382 18.15 -22.97 4.16
C ALA A 382 18.31 -23.39 2.70
N GLY A 383 19.18 -24.37 2.43
CA GLY A 383 19.41 -25.01 1.15
C GLY A 383 19.26 -26.51 1.25
#